data_66eb3dc9e887b6a1be56fb66d064ef32
#
_entry.id   66eb3dc9e887b6a1be56fb66d064ef32
#
_cell.length_a   1.000
_cell.length_b   1.000
_cell.length_c   1.000
_cell.angle_alpha   90.00
_cell.angle_beta   90.00
_cell.angle_gamma   90.00
#
_symmetry.space_group_name_H-M   'P 1'
#
loop_
_entity.id
_entity.type
_entity.pdbx_description
1 polymer ?
#
loop_
_entity_poly.entity_id
_entity_poly.type
_entity_poly.pdbx_seq_one_letter_code
_entity_poly.pdbx_strand_id
1 'polypeptide(L)'
;MKHRSLPLTAALAVAALGLTACGDSGSGGSSSYTVGINQLISHPALDGAAEGFKEAFTDAGLDVTFEEQNAQGEQATVTSIASTFANDGDVDLVAAIATPAAQGTASAVKDKPVVFMAVTDPKGAELVASDEAPGGNVTGVSDRNPVKEQLQLLKDVKPDATTVGIVYNSGEANSKVQVDQAKEAGKELGLEVKEATITNSSEVQQGVQSLSGVDGIYVPTDNAVVSALETVVGYGKEQRVPVISADIDSVERGALGTYGIDYKAHGKQAGEMAVKILKDGAKPAELPVGYADPANLQLVLNPTAAEAYGVEIPAELKDRADQLVEG
;
A
#
# COMPACT_ATOMS: atom_id res chain seq x y z
N MET A 1 27.77 75.06 55.67
CA MET A 1 28.85 76.02 55.17
C MET A 1 28.92 75.81 53.67
N LYS A 2 28.66 76.91 52.95
CA LYS A 2 29.19 77.38 51.63
C LYS A 2 28.94 76.41 50.42
N HIS A 3 27.98 76.70 49.54
CA HIS A 3 28.06 77.53 48.33
C HIS A 3 28.95 76.92 47.23
N ARG A 4 28.51 76.69 45.96
CA ARG A 4 28.01 77.61 44.89
C ARG A 4 27.84 76.69 43.61
N SER A 5 26.81 76.77 42.97
CA SER A 5 26.33 77.54 41.76
C SER A 5 26.75 76.96 40.40
N LEU A 6 25.69 76.74 39.59
CA LEU A 6 25.58 76.62 38.13
C LEU A 6 26.56 77.46 37.26
N PRO A 7 26.70 77.19 35.93
CA PRO A 7 25.60 77.31 34.92
C PRO A 7 25.69 76.24 33.76
N LEU A 8 24.58 75.88 33.20
CA LEU A 8 23.94 76.26 31.94
C LEU A 8 24.83 76.48 30.72
N THR A 9 24.81 75.54 29.75
CA THR A 9 24.90 75.87 28.33
C THR A 9 24.15 74.82 27.48
N ALA A 10 23.22 75.34 26.69
CA ALA A 10 22.47 74.64 25.69
C ALA A 10 23.30 74.47 24.42
N ALA A 11 23.17 73.33 23.74
CA ALA A 11 23.47 73.23 22.31
C ALA A 11 22.47 72.29 21.65
N LEU A 12 21.64 72.82 20.77
CA LEU A 12 20.82 72.13 19.76
C LEU A 12 21.75 71.40 18.77
N ALA A 13 21.40 70.21 18.38
CA ALA A 13 21.72 69.63 17.05
C ALA A 13 20.73 68.56 16.70
N VAL A 14 19.76 68.91 15.90
CA VAL A 14 19.35 68.42 14.59
C VAL A 14 19.12 66.89 14.45
N ALA A 15 17.89 66.60 14.11
CA ALA A 15 17.30 65.35 13.68
C ALA A 15 18.05 64.67 12.53
N ALA A 16 18.18 63.34 12.63
CA ALA A 16 18.28 62.46 11.48
C ALA A 16 17.23 61.35 11.65
N LEU A 17 16.13 61.44 10.91
CA LEU A 17 15.15 60.37 10.71
C LEU A 17 15.84 59.26 9.93
N GLY A 18 16.24 58.21 10.62
CA GLY A 18 16.50 56.91 10.01
C GLY A 18 15.21 56.08 9.96
N LEU A 19 14.54 56.10 8.85
CA LEU A 19 13.51 55.08 8.54
C LEU A 19 14.24 53.75 8.35
N THR A 20 14.37 52.96 9.40
CA THR A 20 14.60 51.54 9.25
C THR A 20 13.25 50.93 8.82
N ALA A 21 13.12 50.70 7.54
CA ALA A 21 12.12 49.76 7.01
C ALA A 21 12.41 48.42 7.66
N CYS A 22 11.58 48.04 8.63
CA CYS A 22 11.43 46.64 8.99
C CYS A 22 10.93 45.93 7.74
N GLY A 23 11.83 45.34 6.98
CA GLY A 23 11.50 44.30 6.06
C GLY A 23 10.84 43.21 6.89
N ASP A 24 9.55 43.05 6.68
CA ASP A 24 8.81 41.89 7.07
C ASP A 24 9.42 40.71 6.29
N SER A 25 10.47 40.14 6.87
CA SER A 25 10.92 38.82 6.51
C SER A 25 9.81 37.90 7.00
N GLY A 26 8.82 37.69 6.16
CA GLY A 26 7.91 36.59 6.32
C GLY A 26 8.75 35.32 6.43
N SER A 27 9.06 34.95 7.67
CA SER A 27 9.44 33.58 7.97
C SER A 27 8.18 32.77 7.62
N GLY A 28 8.10 32.29 6.39
CA GLY A 28 7.32 31.14 6.08
C GLY A 28 7.87 30.03 6.95
N GLY A 29 7.34 29.89 8.15
CA GLY A 29 7.56 28.70 8.95
C GLY A 29 7.10 27.55 8.08
N SER A 30 8.00 26.72 7.61
CA SER A 30 7.64 25.43 7.07
C SER A 30 6.90 24.72 8.20
N SER A 31 5.58 24.53 8.04
CA SER A 31 4.84 23.69 8.97
C SER A 31 5.48 22.32 8.85
N SER A 32 6.07 21.82 9.91
CA SER A 32 6.50 20.42 9.99
C SER A 32 5.29 19.60 10.40
N TYR A 33 5.08 18.48 9.72
CA TYR A 33 3.99 17.54 10.02
C TYR A 33 4.57 16.25 10.59
N THR A 34 3.77 15.56 11.37
CA THR A 34 4.07 14.19 11.83
C THR A 34 3.03 13.24 11.28
N VAL A 35 3.50 12.20 10.58
CA VAL A 35 2.65 11.17 9.97
C VAL A 35 2.98 9.82 10.59
N GLY A 36 1.99 9.23 11.28
CA GLY A 36 2.08 7.86 11.78
C GLY A 36 1.83 6.87 10.64
N ILE A 37 2.65 5.84 10.52
CA ILE A 37 2.47 4.76 9.54
C ILE A 37 2.22 3.44 10.28
N ASN A 38 1.02 2.87 10.12
CA ASN A 38 0.64 1.56 10.63
C ASN A 38 0.68 0.55 9.49
N GLN A 39 1.77 -0.20 9.40
CA GLN A 39 1.95 -1.24 8.39
C GLN A 39 1.62 -2.62 8.98
N LEU A 40 0.82 -3.43 8.26
CA LEU A 40 0.42 -4.76 8.74
C LEU A 40 1.62 -5.70 8.91
N ILE A 41 2.43 -5.83 7.86
CA ILE A 41 3.58 -6.74 7.80
C ILE A 41 4.56 -6.22 6.74
N SER A 42 5.84 -6.65 6.79
CA SER A 42 6.83 -6.32 5.77
C SER A 42 6.86 -7.40 4.69
N HIS A 43 6.71 -6.98 3.46
CA HIS A 43 7.06 -7.69 2.24
C HIS A 43 7.22 -6.65 1.11
N PRO A 44 7.89 -6.96 -0.03
CA PRO A 44 8.31 -5.97 -1.02
C PRO A 44 7.20 -5.03 -1.48
N ALA A 45 5.99 -5.55 -1.78
CA ALA A 45 4.88 -4.72 -2.25
C ALA A 45 4.45 -3.66 -1.20
N LEU A 46 4.27 -4.05 0.08
CA LEU A 46 3.89 -3.09 1.12
C LEU A 46 5.03 -2.13 1.48
N ASP A 47 6.27 -2.61 1.46
CA ASP A 47 7.46 -1.77 1.73
C ASP A 47 7.63 -0.75 0.59
N GLY A 48 7.41 -1.15 -0.67
CA GLY A 48 7.37 -0.27 -1.83
C GLY A 48 6.26 0.80 -1.73
N ALA A 49 5.06 0.40 -1.28
CA ALA A 49 3.97 1.34 -1.04
C ALA A 49 4.34 2.38 0.04
N ALA A 50 4.96 1.96 1.14
CA ALA A 50 5.45 2.87 2.19
C ALA A 50 6.52 3.83 1.66
N GLU A 51 7.44 3.35 0.82
CA GLU A 51 8.48 4.17 0.20
C GLU A 51 7.86 5.24 -0.72
N GLY A 52 6.98 4.84 -1.63
CA GLY A 52 6.30 5.75 -2.54
C GLY A 52 5.45 6.79 -1.80
N PHE A 53 4.76 6.39 -0.74
CA PHE A 53 4.00 7.29 0.11
C PHE A 53 4.89 8.41 0.68
N LYS A 54 6.06 8.07 1.22
CA LYS A 54 7.02 9.06 1.76
C LYS A 54 7.63 9.94 0.67
N GLU A 55 7.90 9.38 -0.51
CA GLU A 55 8.43 10.12 -1.66
C GLU A 55 7.53 11.29 -2.08
N ALA A 56 6.20 11.12 -2.04
CA ALA A 56 5.24 12.16 -2.40
C ALA A 56 5.41 13.45 -1.55
N PHE A 57 5.74 13.31 -0.28
CA PHE A 57 5.99 14.47 0.60
C PHE A 57 7.31 15.18 0.26
N THR A 58 8.34 14.41 -0.08
CA THR A 58 9.62 14.95 -0.53
C THR A 58 9.43 15.75 -1.82
N ASP A 59 8.68 15.20 -2.78
CA ASP A 59 8.36 15.86 -4.05
C ASP A 59 7.52 17.12 -3.87
N ALA A 60 6.63 17.13 -2.85
CA ALA A 60 5.82 18.30 -2.50
C ALA A 60 6.61 19.37 -1.71
N GLY A 61 7.86 19.09 -1.32
CA GLY A 61 8.71 19.96 -0.51
C GLY A 61 8.17 20.18 0.89
N LEU A 62 7.47 19.19 1.46
CA LEU A 62 6.96 19.23 2.83
C LEU A 62 7.99 18.64 3.81
N ASP A 63 8.15 19.32 4.94
CA ASP A 63 8.93 18.81 6.07
C ASP A 63 8.05 17.90 6.91
N VAL A 64 8.34 16.59 6.90
CA VAL A 64 7.52 15.56 7.56
C VAL A 64 8.40 14.62 8.37
N THR A 65 7.98 14.37 9.60
CA THR A 65 8.50 13.28 10.44
C THR A 65 7.59 12.08 10.26
N PHE A 66 8.16 10.93 9.90
CA PHE A 66 7.42 9.67 9.80
C PHE A 66 7.66 8.80 11.03
N GLU A 67 6.59 8.41 11.71
CA GLU A 67 6.59 7.43 12.80
C GLU A 67 6.08 6.09 12.28
N GLU A 68 7.03 5.22 11.89
CA GLU A 68 6.71 3.96 11.23
C GLU A 68 6.64 2.81 12.26
N GLN A 69 5.51 2.10 12.28
CA GLN A 69 5.34 0.91 13.09
C GLN A 69 4.78 -0.24 12.25
N ASN A 70 5.34 -1.44 12.48
CA ASN A 70 4.96 -2.66 11.77
C ASN A 70 4.32 -3.65 12.75
N ALA A 71 3.12 -4.11 12.41
CA ALA A 71 2.35 -5.01 13.25
C ALA A 71 2.75 -6.50 13.13
N GLN A 72 3.65 -6.82 12.19
CA GLN A 72 4.17 -8.19 11.95
C GLN A 72 3.06 -9.24 11.72
N GLY A 73 1.96 -8.82 11.10
CA GLY A 73 0.82 -9.68 10.81
C GLY A 73 -0.17 -9.85 11.97
N GLU A 74 0.10 -9.25 13.13
CA GLU A 74 -0.68 -9.45 14.33
C GLU A 74 -1.77 -8.37 14.51
N GLN A 75 -3.04 -8.77 14.44
CA GLN A 75 -4.18 -7.83 14.56
C GLN A 75 -4.21 -7.07 15.89
N ALA A 76 -3.79 -7.71 16.98
CA ALA A 76 -3.69 -7.05 18.29
C ALA A 76 -2.65 -5.92 18.27
N THR A 77 -1.53 -6.14 17.58
CA THR A 77 -0.48 -5.13 17.41
C THR A 77 -0.96 -3.98 16.51
N VAL A 78 -1.68 -4.27 15.41
CA VAL A 78 -2.35 -3.24 14.59
C VAL A 78 -3.19 -2.30 15.46
N THR A 79 -4.03 -2.87 16.32
CA THR A 79 -4.92 -2.10 17.21
C THR A 79 -4.12 -1.28 18.23
N SER A 80 -3.05 -1.83 18.77
CA SER A 80 -2.16 -1.12 19.71
C SER A 80 -1.47 0.06 19.05
N ILE A 81 -0.90 -0.12 17.85
CA ILE A 81 -0.27 0.94 17.05
C ILE A 81 -1.29 2.04 16.73
N ALA A 82 -2.46 1.65 16.23
CA ALA A 82 -3.53 2.59 15.90
C ALA A 82 -3.96 3.42 17.12
N SER A 83 -4.07 2.78 18.30
CA SER A 83 -4.41 3.46 19.55
C SER A 83 -3.30 4.42 20.00
N THR A 84 -2.03 4.08 19.76
CA THR A 84 -0.90 4.97 20.05
C THR A 84 -1.01 6.23 19.20
N PHE A 85 -1.15 6.11 17.89
CA PHE A 85 -1.28 7.26 16.99
C PHE A 85 -2.57 8.07 17.22
N ALA A 86 -3.67 7.42 17.62
CA ALA A 86 -4.91 8.13 17.96
C ALA A 86 -4.73 9.08 19.14
N ASN A 87 -3.97 8.67 20.16
CA ASN A 87 -3.76 9.43 21.42
C ASN A 87 -2.53 10.34 21.37
N ASP A 88 -1.67 10.23 20.37
CA ASP A 88 -0.50 11.09 20.22
C ASP A 88 -0.93 12.47 19.67
N GLY A 89 -0.73 13.52 20.44
CA GLY A 89 -1.10 14.89 20.07
C GLY A 89 -0.26 15.49 18.95
N ASP A 90 0.92 14.92 18.68
CA ASP A 90 1.88 15.42 17.68
C ASP A 90 1.63 14.80 16.29
N VAL A 91 0.88 13.69 16.21
CA VAL A 91 0.53 13.04 14.92
C VAL A 91 -0.62 13.80 14.25
N ASP A 92 -0.38 14.30 13.03
CA ASP A 92 -1.32 15.07 12.22
C ASP A 92 -2.19 14.19 11.29
N LEU A 93 -1.65 13.05 10.83
CA LEU A 93 -2.29 12.13 9.90
C LEU A 93 -1.78 10.71 10.18
N VAL A 94 -2.63 9.71 9.96
CA VAL A 94 -2.23 8.30 10.05
C VAL A 94 -2.38 7.64 8.67
N ALA A 95 -1.29 7.06 8.18
CA ALA A 95 -1.28 6.18 7.03
C ALA A 95 -1.44 4.73 7.47
N ALA A 96 -2.27 3.96 6.77
CA ALA A 96 -2.50 2.56 7.07
C ALA A 96 -2.23 1.70 5.83
N ILE A 97 -1.35 0.71 5.97
CA ILE A 97 -0.89 -0.13 4.86
C ILE A 97 -1.42 -1.53 5.01
N ALA A 98 -2.22 -1.98 4.06
CA ALA A 98 -3.03 -3.20 3.97
C ALA A 98 -4.38 -3.12 4.69
N THR A 99 -5.34 -3.91 4.19
CA THR A 99 -6.74 -3.89 4.67
C THR A 99 -6.88 -4.10 6.18
N PRO A 100 -6.25 -5.09 6.83
CA PRO A 100 -6.39 -5.26 8.28
C PRO A 100 -5.82 -4.08 9.09
N ALA A 101 -4.72 -3.47 8.62
CA ALA A 101 -4.15 -2.28 9.26
C ALA A 101 -5.09 -1.07 9.10
N ALA A 102 -5.69 -0.89 7.90
CA ALA A 102 -6.66 0.16 7.64
C ALA A 102 -7.91 0.02 8.51
N GLN A 103 -8.46 -1.19 8.66
CA GLN A 103 -9.61 -1.47 9.51
C GLN A 103 -9.32 -1.17 10.99
N GLY A 104 -8.18 -1.63 11.51
CA GLY A 104 -7.77 -1.35 12.89
C GLY A 104 -7.52 0.13 13.12
N THR A 105 -6.87 0.82 12.17
CA THR A 105 -6.62 2.26 12.24
C THR A 105 -7.91 3.06 12.19
N ALA A 106 -8.80 2.79 11.23
CA ALA A 106 -10.09 3.46 11.11
C ALA A 106 -10.99 3.25 12.35
N SER A 107 -10.84 2.08 13.01
CA SER A 107 -11.57 1.79 14.25
C SER A 107 -11.10 2.64 15.43
N ALA A 108 -9.79 2.92 15.55
CA ALA A 108 -9.20 3.63 16.68
C ALA A 108 -9.09 5.14 16.46
N VAL A 109 -8.72 5.57 15.24
CA VAL A 109 -8.45 6.98 14.90
C VAL A 109 -9.73 7.63 14.38
N LYS A 110 -10.34 8.53 15.17
CA LYS A 110 -11.61 9.20 14.82
C LYS A 110 -11.47 10.69 14.49
N ASP A 111 -10.49 11.34 15.10
CA ASP A 111 -10.35 12.80 15.06
C ASP A 111 -9.24 13.29 14.13
N LYS A 112 -8.47 12.36 13.55
CA LYS A 112 -7.39 12.66 12.61
C LYS A 112 -7.68 12.06 11.24
N PRO A 113 -7.16 12.64 10.14
CA PRO A 113 -7.20 12.02 8.82
C PRO A 113 -6.53 10.66 8.81
N VAL A 114 -7.15 9.71 8.12
CA VAL A 114 -6.56 8.38 7.84
C VAL A 114 -6.50 8.21 6.33
N VAL A 115 -5.30 7.88 5.82
CA VAL A 115 -5.09 7.55 4.41
C VAL A 115 -4.63 6.10 4.32
N PHE A 116 -5.44 5.26 3.66
CA PHE A 116 -5.08 3.87 3.42
C PHE A 116 -4.40 3.68 2.06
N MET A 117 -3.61 2.63 1.95
CA MET A 117 -3.07 2.10 0.71
C MET A 117 -3.00 0.57 0.78
N ALA A 118 -2.91 -0.09 -0.36
CA ALA A 118 -2.99 -1.55 -0.46
C ALA A 118 -4.26 -2.13 0.20
N VAL A 119 -5.41 -1.55 -0.15
CA VAL A 119 -6.74 -1.99 0.29
C VAL A 119 -7.57 -2.38 -0.92
N THR A 120 -7.92 -3.66 -1.03
CA THR A 120 -8.55 -4.22 -2.23
C THR A 120 -9.99 -3.77 -2.44
N ASP A 121 -10.79 -3.75 -1.37
CA ASP A 121 -12.19 -3.33 -1.42
C ASP A 121 -12.50 -2.41 -0.21
N PRO A 122 -12.25 -1.10 -0.33
CA PRO A 122 -12.44 -0.16 0.78
C PRO A 122 -13.86 -0.11 1.31
N LYS A 123 -14.85 -0.25 0.44
CA LYS A 123 -16.26 -0.27 0.82
C LYS A 123 -16.65 -1.59 1.49
N GLY A 124 -16.23 -2.72 0.93
CA GLY A 124 -16.47 -4.04 1.54
C GLY A 124 -15.73 -4.23 2.85
N ALA A 125 -14.59 -3.54 3.03
CA ALA A 125 -13.85 -3.48 4.29
C ALA A 125 -14.45 -2.48 5.32
N GLU A 126 -15.56 -1.83 5.01
CA GLU A 126 -16.26 -0.84 5.86
C GLU A 126 -15.40 0.40 6.21
N LEU A 127 -14.46 0.77 5.36
CA LEU A 127 -13.59 1.93 5.55
C LEU A 127 -14.23 3.23 5.05
N VAL A 128 -15.04 3.13 4.01
CA VAL A 128 -15.69 4.27 3.34
C VAL A 128 -17.16 3.96 3.06
N ALA A 129 -17.99 5.01 3.00
CA ALA A 129 -19.40 4.85 2.65
C ALA A 129 -19.58 4.48 1.17
N SER A 130 -18.80 5.12 0.29
CA SER A 130 -18.63 4.76 -1.12
C SER A 130 -17.26 5.23 -1.61
N ASP A 131 -16.83 4.72 -2.77
CA ASP A 131 -15.55 5.08 -3.36
C ASP A 131 -15.54 6.55 -3.83
N GLU A 132 -16.69 7.07 -4.31
CA GLU A 132 -16.82 8.44 -4.79
C GLU A 132 -16.94 9.46 -3.65
N ALA A 133 -17.52 9.05 -2.53
CA ALA A 133 -17.76 9.90 -1.36
C ALA A 133 -17.49 9.11 -0.06
N PRO A 134 -16.24 9.05 0.41
CA PRO A 134 -15.85 8.31 1.60
C PRO A 134 -16.66 8.65 2.85
N GLY A 135 -16.98 9.93 3.07
CA GLY A 135 -17.99 10.39 4.04
C GLY A 135 -17.52 10.47 5.49
N GLY A 136 -16.27 10.10 5.78
CA GLY A 136 -15.68 10.12 7.13
C GLY A 136 -14.30 10.77 7.17
N ASN A 137 -13.48 10.39 8.14
CA ASN A 137 -12.08 10.81 8.25
C ASN A 137 -11.11 9.87 7.51
N VAL A 138 -11.61 8.89 6.75
CA VAL A 138 -10.84 7.85 6.08
C VAL A 138 -11.01 8.00 4.57
N THR A 139 -9.90 7.97 3.84
CA THR A 139 -9.82 7.85 2.39
C THR A 139 -8.51 7.15 2.02
N GLY A 140 -8.22 6.95 0.75
CA GLY A 140 -6.96 6.33 0.32
C GLY A 140 -6.99 5.81 -1.10
N VAL A 141 -6.12 4.85 -1.39
CA VAL A 141 -5.97 4.25 -2.72
C VAL A 141 -6.15 2.74 -2.65
N SER A 142 -7.01 2.23 -3.54
CA SER A 142 -7.32 0.79 -3.65
C SER A 142 -6.35 0.11 -4.62
N ASP A 143 -5.90 -1.09 -4.24
CA ASP A 143 -5.09 -2.00 -5.05
C ASP A 143 -5.93 -3.09 -5.74
N ARG A 144 -7.19 -2.80 -6.06
CA ARG A 144 -8.08 -3.76 -6.76
C ARG A 144 -7.39 -4.39 -7.96
N ASN A 145 -7.37 -5.71 -7.99
CA ASN A 145 -6.64 -6.51 -8.97
C ASN A 145 -7.54 -7.11 -10.06
N PRO A 146 -7.02 -7.32 -11.29
CA PRO A 146 -7.71 -7.97 -12.40
C PRO A 146 -7.61 -9.50 -12.28
N VAL A 147 -8.31 -10.08 -11.29
CA VAL A 147 -8.21 -11.52 -10.94
C VAL A 147 -8.51 -12.43 -12.13
N LYS A 148 -9.46 -12.05 -13.01
CA LYS A 148 -9.79 -12.83 -14.19
C LYS A 148 -8.64 -12.90 -15.19
N GLU A 149 -8.01 -11.76 -15.47
CA GLU A 149 -6.85 -11.66 -16.36
C GLU A 149 -5.66 -12.43 -15.79
N GLN A 150 -5.47 -12.39 -14.47
CA GLN A 150 -4.44 -13.15 -13.78
C GLN A 150 -4.69 -14.66 -13.89
N LEU A 151 -5.93 -15.13 -13.70
CA LEU A 151 -6.27 -16.54 -13.91
C LEU A 151 -6.21 -16.95 -15.39
N GLN A 152 -6.46 -16.02 -16.32
CA GLN A 152 -6.27 -16.27 -17.74
C GLN A 152 -4.81 -16.60 -18.08
N LEU A 153 -3.82 -15.99 -17.39
CA LEU A 153 -2.41 -16.35 -17.56
C LEU A 153 -2.15 -17.83 -17.30
N LEU A 154 -2.83 -18.43 -16.30
CA LEU A 154 -2.74 -19.87 -16.09
C LEU A 154 -3.22 -20.65 -17.30
N LYS A 155 -4.35 -20.25 -17.89
CA LYS A 155 -4.88 -20.89 -19.10
C LYS A 155 -3.98 -20.66 -20.31
N ASP A 156 -3.33 -19.52 -20.41
CA ASP A 156 -2.45 -19.20 -21.52
C ASP A 156 -1.17 -20.08 -21.52
N VAL A 157 -0.62 -20.39 -20.31
CA VAL A 157 0.57 -21.23 -20.18
C VAL A 157 0.24 -22.73 -19.99
N LYS A 158 -0.97 -23.06 -19.59
CA LYS A 158 -1.46 -24.43 -19.38
C LYS A 158 -2.92 -24.53 -19.85
N PRO A 159 -3.17 -24.60 -21.17
CA PRO A 159 -4.54 -24.54 -21.73
C PRO A 159 -5.48 -25.66 -21.25
N ASP A 160 -4.93 -26.80 -20.88
CA ASP A 160 -5.63 -27.97 -20.33
C ASP A 160 -5.91 -27.88 -18.81
N ALA A 161 -5.45 -26.82 -18.13
CA ALA A 161 -5.72 -26.62 -16.72
C ALA A 161 -7.24 -26.58 -16.46
N THR A 162 -7.69 -27.33 -15.46
CA THR A 162 -9.09 -27.43 -15.02
C THR A 162 -9.26 -27.05 -13.55
N THR A 163 -8.16 -26.94 -12.81
CA THR A 163 -8.17 -26.65 -11.38
C THR A 163 -7.13 -25.59 -11.02
N VAL A 164 -7.48 -24.71 -10.10
CA VAL A 164 -6.54 -23.73 -9.49
C VAL A 164 -6.68 -23.76 -7.97
N GLY A 165 -5.55 -23.86 -7.27
CA GLY A 165 -5.49 -23.80 -5.82
C GLY A 165 -5.24 -22.38 -5.33
N ILE A 166 -5.88 -22.00 -4.23
CA ILE A 166 -5.67 -20.72 -3.55
C ILE A 166 -5.45 -20.99 -2.06
N VAL A 167 -4.29 -20.58 -1.53
CA VAL A 167 -4.07 -20.50 -0.09
C VAL A 167 -4.33 -19.07 0.33
N TYR A 168 -5.10 -18.88 1.39
CA TYR A 168 -5.38 -17.52 1.88
C TYR A 168 -5.70 -17.49 3.37
N ASN A 169 -5.44 -16.33 3.98
CA ASN A 169 -5.79 -16.05 5.37
C ASN A 169 -7.29 -15.70 5.45
N SER A 170 -8.06 -16.56 6.09
CA SER A 170 -9.51 -16.35 6.26
C SER A 170 -9.85 -15.15 7.16
N GLY A 171 -8.89 -14.58 7.86
CA GLY A 171 -9.03 -13.35 8.65
C GLY A 171 -8.90 -12.07 7.82
N GLU A 172 -8.36 -12.14 6.59
CA GLU A 172 -8.18 -10.99 5.72
C GLU A 172 -9.37 -10.79 4.76
N ALA A 173 -10.06 -9.64 4.88
CA ALA A 173 -11.22 -9.31 4.03
C ALA A 173 -10.83 -9.18 2.55
N ASN A 174 -9.66 -8.59 2.25
CA ASN A 174 -9.09 -8.49 0.90
C ASN A 174 -8.96 -9.86 0.23
N SER A 175 -8.48 -10.86 0.95
CA SER A 175 -8.28 -12.21 0.43
C SER A 175 -9.60 -12.89 0.08
N LYS A 176 -10.62 -12.74 0.93
CA LYS A 176 -11.96 -13.29 0.67
C LYS A 176 -12.57 -12.71 -0.60
N VAL A 177 -12.46 -11.40 -0.80
CA VAL A 177 -12.94 -10.72 -2.01
C VAL A 177 -12.29 -11.31 -3.26
N GLN A 178 -10.97 -11.48 -3.25
CA GLN A 178 -10.24 -12.03 -4.39
C GLN A 178 -10.53 -13.51 -4.63
N VAL A 179 -10.71 -14.30 -3.57
CA VAL A 179 -11.16 -15.70 -3.69
C VAL A 179 -12.54 -15.79 -4.33
N ASP A 180 -13.48 -14.94 -3.94
CA ASP A 180 -14.81 -14.91 -4.55
C ASP A 180 -14.75 -14.47 -6.01
N GLN A 181 -13.93 -13.46 -6.35
CA GLN A 181 -13.65 -13.07 -7.74
C GLN A 181 -13.01 -14.21 -8.54
N ALA A 182 -12.07 -14.95 -7.93
CA ALA A 182 -11.44 -16.10 -8.57
C ALA A 182 -12.45 -17.23 -8.86
N LYS A 183 -13.40 -17.48 -7.96
CA LYS A 183 -14.49 -18.45 -8.20
C LYS A 183 -15.39 -18.03 -9.36
N GLU A 184 -15.74 -16.74 -9.45
CA GLU A 184 -16.54 -16.23 -10.57
C GLU A 184 -15.75 -16.32 -11.90
N ALA A 185 -14.50 -15.86 -11.92
CA ALA A 185 -13.64 -15.97 -13.09
C ALA A 185 -13.38 -17.44 -13.48
N GLY A 186 -13.19 -18.31 -12.48
CA GLY A 186 -13.00 -19.75 -12.71
C GLY A 186 -14.16 -20.38 -13.45
N LYS A 187 -15.41 -20.02 -13.13
CA LYS A 187 -16.60 -20.52 -13.87
C LYS A 187 -16.55 -20.15 -15.35
N GLU A 188 -16.10 -18.92 -15.67
CA GLU A 188 -15.98 -18.46 -17.06
C GLU A 188 -14.82 -19.14 -17.80
N LEU A 189 -13.70 -19.40 -17.08
CA LEU A 189 -12.47 -19.97 -17.64
C LEU A 189 -12.42 -21.50 -17.61
N GLY A 190 -13.44 -22.15 -17.04
CA GLY A 190 -13.46 -23.61 -16.86
C GLY A 190 -12.44 -24.10 -15.83
N LEU A 191 -12.17 -23.30 -14.79
CA LEU A 191 -11.30 -23.63 -13.66
C LEU A 191 -12.11 -23.86 -12.39
N GLU A 192 -11.96 -25.02 -11.79
CA GLU A 192 -12.43 -25.27 -10.42
C GLU A 192 -11.46 -24.69 -9.42
N VAL A 193 -11.94 -23.79 -8.54
CA VAL A 193 -11.14 -23.19 -7.49
C VAL A 193 -11.15 -24.08 -6.25
N LYS A 194 -9.97 -24.52 -5.82
CA LYS A 194 -9.75 -25.26 -4.57
C LYS A 194 -9.10 -24.35 -3.53
N GLU A 195 -9.68 -24.32 -2.36
CA GLU A 195 -9.29 -23.40 -1.30
C GLU A 195 -8.58 -24.12 -0.16
N ALA A 196 -7.54 -23.48 0.37
CA ALA A 196 -6.93 -23.84 1.65
C ALA A 196 -6.83 -22.57 2.52
N THR A 197 -7.45 -22.59 3.69
CA THR A 197 -7.45 -21.47 4.61
C THR A 197 -6.34 -21.60 5.64
N ILE A 198 -5.73 -20.47 5.95
CA ILE A 198 -4.73 -20.31 7.02
C ILE A 198 -5.15 -19.14 7.93
N THR A 199 -4.46 -19.00 9.05
CA THR A 199 -4.65 -17.88 9.99
C THR A 199 -3.40 -17.00 10.13
N ASN A 200 -2.23 -17.52 9.72
CA ASN A 200 -0.96 -16.81 9.75
C ASN A 200 0.05 -17.43 8.76
N SER A 201 1.17 -16.76 8.53
CA SER A 201 2.19 -17.16 7.56
C SER A 201 2.88 -18.50 7.85
N SER A 202 2.95 -18.92 9.12
CA SER A 202 3.59 -20.22 9.48
C SER A 202 2.79 -21.44 9.00
N GLU A 203 1.50 -21.26 8.67
CA GLU A 203 0.62 -22.32 8.17
C GLU A 203 0.65 -22.46 6.64
N VAL A 204 1.33 -21.55 5.90
CA VAL A 204 1.35 -21.53 4.42
C VAL A 204 1.85 -22.85 3.85
N GLN A 205 2.89 -23.47 4.46
CA GLN A 205 3.40 -24.77 4.01
C GLN A 205 2.32 -25.86 4.07
N GLN A 206 1.59 -25.95 5.16
CA GLN A 206 0.53 -26.93 5.30
C GLN A 206 -0.64 -26.60 4.36
N GLY A 207 -0.98 -25.32 4.22
CA GLY A 207 -2.02 -24.84 3.32
C GLY A 207 -1.75 -25.26 1.87
N VAL A 208 -0.54 -24.96 1.33
CA VAL A 208 -0.21 -25.29 -0.05
C VAL A 208 -0.12 -26.81 -0.29
N GLN A 209 0.37 -27.58 0.67
CA GLN A 209 0.42 -29.05 0.58
C GLN A 209 -0.97 -29.69 0.52
N SER A 210 -1.99 -29.08 1.14
CA SER A 210 -3.38 -29.54 1.08
C SER A 210 -4.02 -29.39 -0.31
N LEU A 211 -3.43 -28.55 -1.17
CA LEU A 211 -3.86 -28.30 -2.55
C LEU A 211 -3.24 -29.28 -3.56
N SER A 212 -2.80 -30.45 -3.12
CA SER A 212 -2.20 -31.46 -4.01
C SER A 212 -3.12 -31.79 -5.19
N GLY A 213 -2.51 -31.91 -6.40
CA GLY A 213 -3.22 -32.29 -7.63
C GLY A 213 -3.99 -31.15 -8.31
N VAL A 214 -3.70 -29.87 -7.98
CA VAL A 214 -4.18 -28.73 -8.76
C VAL A 214 -3.28 -28.47 -9.98
N ASP A 215 -3.83 -27.84 -11.01
CA ASP A 215 -3.13 -27.51 -12.25
C ASP A 215 -2.32 -26.24 -12.18
N GLY A 216 -2.68 -25.34 -11.28
CA GLY A 216 -2.01 -24.08 -10.99
C GLY A 216 -2.27 -23.62 -9.58
N ILE A 217 -1.49 -22.67 -9.09
CA ILE A 217 -1.73 -21.96 -7.83
C ILE A 217 -1.87 -20.49 -8.14
N TYR A 218 -2.90 -19.86 -7.57
CA TYR A 218 -3.06 -18.41 -7.58
C TYR A 218 -2.80 -17.85 -6.18
N VAL A 219 -1.89 -16.87 -6.10
CA VAL A 219 -1.56 -16.14 -4.88
C VAL A 219 -2.23 -14.78 -4.96
N PRO A 220 -3.30 -14.55 -4.20
CA PRO A 220 -3.95 -13.23 -4.11
C PRO A 220 -3.05 -12.23 -3.36
N THR A 221 -3.49 -10.98 -3.20
CA THR A 221 -2.83 -10.01 -2.32
C THR A 221 -3.09 -10.35 -0.83
N ASP A 222 -2.82 -11.59 -0.46
CA ASP A 222 -2.89 -12.10 0.91
C ASP A 222 -1.58 -11.84 1.62
N ASN A 223 -1.60 -11.00 2.64
CA ASN A 223 -0.37 -10.54 3.28
C ASN A 223 0.39 -11.67 4.00
N ALA A 224 -0.33 -12.63 4.59
CA ALA A 224 0.29 -13.77 5.25
C ALA A 224 0.95 -14.70 4.23
N VAL A 225 0.31 -14.97 3.08
CA VAL A 225 0.85 -15.82 2.02
C VAL A 225 2.02 -15.15 1.30
N VAL A 226 1.87 -13.88 0.92
CA VAL A 226 2.93 -13.11 0.24
C VAL A 226 4.18 -12.97 1.11
N SER A 227 4.03 -12.82 2.45
CA SER A 227 5.18 -12.79 3.35
C SER A 227 5.96 -14.11 3.41
N ALA A 228 5.32 -15.24 3.05
CA ALA A 228 5.90 -16.57 3.00
C ALA A 228 5.92 -17.16 1.57
N LEU A 229 5.98 -16.31 0.56
CA LEU A 229 5.82 -16.66 -0.86
C LEU A 229 6.79 -17.76 -1.31
N GLU A 230 8.03 -17.75 -0.82
CA GLU A 230 9.04 -18.75 -1.17
C GLU A 230 8.59 -20.18 -0.88
N THR A 231 7.73 -20.36 0.13
CA THR A 231 7.13 -21.65 0.45
C THR A 231 6.17 -22.12 -0.66
N VAL A 232 5.36 -21.22 -1.19
CA VAL A 232 4.43 -21.51 -2.29
C VAL A 232 5.21 -21.77 -3.58
N VAL A 233 6.17 -20.92 -3.90
CA VAL A 233 7.04 -21.04 -5.07
C VAL A 233 7.85 -22.35 -5.03
N GLY A 234 8.42 -22.69 -3.86
CA GLY A 234 9.15 -23.95 -3.64
C GLY A 234 8.28 -25.16 -3.91
N TYR A 235 7.06 -25.19 -3.36
CA TYR A 235 6.09 -26.23 -3.62
C TYR A 235 5.72 -26.33 -5.11
N GLY A 236 5.44 -25.18 -5.75
CA GLY A 236 5.12 -25.13 -7.18
C GLY A 236 6.23 -25.72 -8.04
N LYS A 237 7.49 -25.38 -7.78
CA LYS A 237 8.67 -25.93 -8.46
C LYS A 237 8.82 -27.44 -8.25
N GLU A 238 8.66 -27.92 -7.01
CA GLU A 238 8.76 -29.34 -6.66
C GLU A 238 7.67 -30.17 -7.34
N GLN A 239 6.43 -29.68 -7.35
CA GLN A 239 5.29 -30.37 -7.92
C GLN A 239 5.06 -30.07 -9.41
N ARG A 240 5.86 -29.18 -10.03
CA ARG A 240 5.69 -28.68 -11.40
C ARG A 240 4.30 -28.06 -11.63
N VAL A 241 3.88 -27.22 -10.70
CA VAL A 241 2.61 -26.50 -10.72
C VAL A 241 2.91 -25.01 -10.84
N PRO A 242 2.49 -24.32 -11.92
CA PRO A 242 2.74 -22.90 -12.11
C PRO A 242 2.05 -22.07 -11.03
N VAL A 243 2.77 -21.04 -10.55
CA VAL A 243 2.28 -20.09 -9.55
C VAL A 243 2.04 -18.74 -10.24
N ILE A 244 0.81 -18.29 -10.25
CA ILE A 244 0.39 -16.96 -10.72
C ILE A 244 0.16 -16.08 -9.49
N SER A 245 0.63 -14.85 -9.51
CA SER A 245 0.49 -13.92 -8.39
C SER A 245 -0.40 -12.72 -8.73
N ALA A 246 -0.87 -12.03 -7.71
CA ALA A 246 -1.63 -10.79 -7.86
C ALA A 246 -0.73 -9.53 -7.91
N ASP A 247 0.53 -9.64 -7.54
CA ASP A 247 1.48 -8.54 -7.47
C ASP A 247 2.77 -8.81 -8.27
N ILE A 248 3.44 -7.73 -8.70
CA ILE A 248 4.66 -7.77 -9.51
C ILE A 248 5.85 -8.29 -8.69
N ASP A 249 5.98 -7.85 -7.45
CA ASP A 249 7.12 -8.20 -6.59
C ASP A 249 7.19 -9.72 -6.36
N SER A 250 6.04 -10.40 -6.34
CA SER A 250 5.97 -11.86 -6.26
C SER A 250 6.53 -12.56 -7.51
N VAL A 251 6.46 -11.93 -8.69
CA VAL A 251 7.05 -12.48 -9.92
C VAL A 251 8.57 -12.45 -9.84
N GLU A 252 9.15 -11.40 -9.29
CA GLU A 252 10.59 -11.30 -9.04
C GLU A 252 11.08 -12.35 -8.03
N ARG A 253 10.20 -12.78 -7.12
CA ARG A 253 10.45 -13.82 -6.12
C ARG A 253 10.14 -15.23 -6.61
N GLY A 254 9.78 -15.41 -7.87
CA GLY A 254 9.66 -16.69 -8.53
C GLY A 254 8.23 -17.14 -8.88
N ALA A 255 7.19 -16.31 -8.75
CA ALA A 255 5.93 -16.57 -9.43
C ALA A 255 6.12 -16.49 -10.97
N LEU A 256 5.26 -17.16 -11.73
CA LEU A 256 5.37 -17.22 -13.20
C LEU A 256 5.04 -15.88 -13.85
N GLY A 257 4.05 -15.18 -13.32
CA GLY A 257 3.63 -13.91 -13.90
C GLY A 257 2.38 -13.32 -13.24
N THR A 258 2.11 -12.08 -13.62
CA THR A 258 0.94 -11.31 -13.18
C THR A 258 0.54 -10.26 -14.19
N TYR A 259 -0.71 -9.82 -14.12
CA TYR A 259 -1.12 -8.46 -14.47
C TYR A 259 -1.23 -7.68 -13.16
N GLY A 260 -0.30 -6.78 -12.90
CA GLY A 260 -0.17 -6.12 -11.60
C GLY A 260 0.06 -4.62 -11.68
N ILE A 261 0.00 -3.98 -10.52
CA ILE A 261 0.31 -2.56 -10.34
C ILE A 261 1.71 -2.40 -9.74
N ASP A 262 2.33 -1.26 -10.00
CA ASP A 262 3.52 -0.81 -9.29
C ASP A 262 3.11 -0.29 -7.90
N TYR A 263 3.47 -1.02 -6.84
CA TYR A 263 3.10 -0.64 -5.46
C TYR A 263 3.82 0.61 -4.97
N LYS A 264 5.00 0.95 -5.51
CA LYS A 264 5.65 2.22 -5.19
C LYS A 264 4.87 3.40 -5.78
N ALA A 265 4.47 3.31 -7.04
CA ALA A 265 3.61 4.32 -7.68
C ALA A 265 2.24 4.41 -6.98
N HIS A 266 1.67 3.28 -6.56
CA HIS A 266 0.43 3.21 -5.78
C HIS A 266 0.56 3.94 -4.44
N GLY A 267 1.63 3.69 -3.70
CA GLY A 267 1.92 4.39 -2.44
C GLY A 267 2.13 5.88 -2.64
N LYS A 268 2.81 6.29 -3.72
CA LYS A 268 2.99 7.70 -4.09
C LYS A 268 1.65 8.41 -4.33
N GLN A 269 0.72 7.76 -5.01
CA GLN A 269 -0.63 8.30 -5.20
C GLN A 269 -1.34 8.53 -3.85
N ALA A 270 -1.22 7.62 -2.90
CA ALA A 270 -1.76 7.78 -1.55
C ALA A 270 -1.06 8.93 -0.79
N GLY A 271 0.26 9.06 -0.95
CA GLY A 271 1.04 10.17 -0.38
C GLY A 271 0.62 11.52 -0.94
N GLU A 272 0.38 11.63 -2.25
CA GLU A 272 -0.15 12.85 -2.88
C GLU A 272 -1.53 13.23 -2.31
N MET A 273 -2.36 12.25 -1.98
CA MET A 273 -3.64 12.48 -1.31
C MET A 273 -3.42 13.01 0.11
N ALA A 274 -2.48 12.43 0.86
CA ALA A 274 -2.11 12.89 2.20
C ALA A 274 -1.53 14.32 2.16
N VAL A 275 -0.72 14.64 1.17
CA VAL A 275 -0.20 16.00 0.93
C VAL A 275 -1.35 17.00 0.74
N LYS A 276 -2.37 16.68 -0.08
CA LYS A 276 -3.55 17.54 -0.25
C LYS A 276 -4.30 17.76 1.06
N ILE A 277 -4.40 16.73 1.89
CA ILE A 277 -5.05 16.85 3.21
C ILE A 277 -4.26 17.80 4.11
N LEU A 278 -2.97 17.59 4.26
CA LEU A 278 -2.13 18.35 5.21
C LEU A 278 -1.84 19.77 4.73
N LYS A 279 -1.50 19.95 3.44
CA LYS A 279 -1.08 21.23 2.87
C LYS A 279 -2.25 22.11 2.46
N ASP A 280 -3.25 21.51 1.79
CA ASP A 280 -4.34 22.26 1.16
C ASP A 280 -5.62 22.24 2.01
N GLY A 281 -5.64 21.48 3.11
CA GLY A 281 -6.80 21.34 4.00
C GLY A 281 -7.95 20.56 3.37
N ALA A 282 -7.66 19.70 2.39
CA ALA A 282 -8.66 18.83 1.78
C ALA A 282 -9.23 17.85 2.81
N LYS A 283 -10.53 17.59 2.73
CA LYS A 283 -11.19 16.70 3.69
C LYS A 283 -11.24 15.28 3.15
N PRO A 284 -10.81 14.26 3.94
CA PRO A 284 -10.91 12.86 3.53
C PRO A 284 -12.31 12.47 3.05
N ALA A 285 -13.36 12.99 3.70
CA ALA A 285 -14.76 12.75 3.35
C ALA A 285 -15.14 13.13 1.90
N GLU A 286 -14.41 14.07 1.31
CA GLU A 286 -14.67 14.68 0.00
C GLU A 286 -13.66 14.22 -1.07
N LEU A 287 -12.62 13.49 -0.67
CA LEU A 287 -11.60 12.93 -1.56
C LEU A 287 -12.00 11.51 -1.98
N PRO A 288 -12.39 11.28 -3.25
CA PRO A 288 -12.69 9.94 -3.73
C PRO A 288 -11.55 8.97 -3.52
N VAL A 289 -11.87 7.69 -3.33
CA VAL A 289 -10.88 6.61 -3.32
C VAL A 289 -10.15 6.60 -4.65
N GLY A 290 -8.81 6.57 -4.59
CA GLY A 290 -7.96 6.43 -5.76
C GLY A 290 -7.89 4.97 -6.21
N TYR A 291 -7.66 4.77 -7.51
CA TYR A 291 -7.40 3.48 -8.12
C TYR A 291 -6.20 3.61 -9.05
N ALA A 292 -5.49 2.52 -9.26
CA ALA A 292 -4.55 2.45 -10.37
C ALA A 292 -5.33 2.57 -11.70
N ASP A 293 -4.78 3.35 -12.64
CA ASP A 293 -5.35 3.39 -13.98
C ASP A 293 -5.20 2.00 -14.62
N PRO A 294 -6.27 1.37 -15.13
CA PRO A 294 -6.16 0.09 -15.82
C PRO A 294 -5.16 0.08 -16.99
N ALA A 295 -4.89 1.25 -17.59
CA ALA A 295 -3.87 1.40 -18.63
C ALA A 295 -2.44 1.26 -18.10
N ASN A 296 -2.24 1.37 -16.80
CA ASN A 296 -0.94 1.24 -16.13
C ASN A 296 -0.72 -0.14 -15.51
N LEU A 297 -1.65 -1.09 -15.72
CA LEU A 297 -1.43 -2.48 -15.34
C LEU A 297 -0.31 -3.06 -16.21
N GLN A 298 0.65 -3.70 -15.57
CA GLN A 298 1.81 -4.29 -16.24
C GLN A 298 1.67 -5.80 -16.33
N LEU A 299 1.90 -6.35 -17.52
CA LEU A 299 2.12 -7.77 -17.70
C LEU A 299 3.59 -8.09 -17.43
N VAL A 300 3.84 -8.70 -16.28
CA VAL A 300 5.18 -9.13 -15.86
C VAL A 300 5.25 -10.65 -15.88
N LEU A 301 6.28 -11.20 -16.53
CA LEU A 301 6.48 -12.63 -16.70
C LEU A 301 7.90 -13.04 -16.27
N ASN A 302 8.02 -14.26 -15.73
CA ASN A 302 9.27 -14.86 -15.34
C ASN A 302 9.54 -16.16 -16.14
N PRO A 303 10.28 -16.09 -17.26
CA PRO A 303 10.59 -17.26 -18.07
C PRO A 303 11.36 -18.34 -17.31
N THR A 304 12.28 -17.96 -16.41
CA THR A 304 13.04 -18.91 -15.59
C THR A 304 12.12 -19.70 -14.65
N ALA A 305 11.14 -19.01 -14.04
CA ALA A 305 10.13 -19.66 -13.21
C ALA A 305 9.26 -20.62 -14.04
N ALA A 306 8.86 -20.24 -15.26
CA ALA A 306 8.07 -21.09 -16.15
C ALA A 306 8.81 -22.41 -16.47
N GLU A 307 10.11 -22.35 -16.79
CA GLU A 307 10.94 -23.54 -17.01
C GLU A 307 10.98 -24.43 -15.76
N ALA A 308 11.14 -23.82 -14.57
CA ALA A 308 11.16 -24.55 -13.31
C ALA A 308 9.81 -25.24 -12.99
N TYR A 309 8.69 -24.64 -13.39
CA TYR A 309 7.35 -25.24 -13.29
C TYR A 309 7.06 -26.26 -14.41
N GLY A 310 7.91 -26.34 -15.43
CA GLY A 310 7.76 -27.26 -16.55
C GLY A 310 6.69 -26.83 -17.56
N VAL A 311 6.44 -25.52 -17.66
CA VAL A 311 5.53 -24.92 -18.65
C VAL A 311 6.26 -23.96 -19.56
N GLU A 312 5.71 -23.73 -20.75
CA GLU A 312 6.25 -22.78 -21.72
C GLU A 312 5.35 -21.54 -21.77
N ILE A 313 5.95 -20.35 -21.71
CA ILE A 313 5.23 -19.09 -21.96
C ILE A 313 5.13 -18.91 -23.48
N PRO A 314 3.92 -18.81 -24.07
CA PRO A 314 3.75 -18.57 -25.50
C PRO A 314 4.50 -17.32 -25.98
N ALA A 315 5.05 -17.38 -27.21
CA ALA A 315 5.79 -16.26 -27.78
C ALA A 315 4.95 -14.96 -27.83
N GLU A 316 3.69 -15.07 -28.24
CA GLU A 316 2.76 -13.93 -28.28
C GLU A 316 2.56 -13.27 -26.90
N LEU A 317 2.60 -14.05 -25.82
CA LEU A 317 2.48 -13.53 -24.47
C LEU A 317 3.78 -12.83 -24.04
N LYS A 318 4.94 -13.38 -24.38
CA LYS A 318 6.25 -12.73 -24.15
C LYS A 318 6.37 -11.42 -24.90
N ASP A 319 5.90 -11.37 -26.15
CA ASP A 319 5.95 -10.16 -26.99
C ASP A 319 5.05 -9.02 -26.45
N ARG A 320 4.04 -9.37 -25.66
CA ARG A 320 3.12 -8.41 -25.02
C ARG A 320 3.53 -8.01 -23.61
N ALA A 321 4.53 -8.69 -23.05
CA ALA A 321 4.97 -8.42 -21.68
C ALA A 321 5.62 -7.04 -21.59
N ASP A 322 5.23 -6.27 -20.58
CA ASP A 322 5.87 -5.01 -20.23
C ASP A 322 7.26 -5.25 -19.61
N GLN A 323 7.40 -6.38 -18.89
CA GLN A 323 8.65 -6.78 -18.28
C GLN A 323 8.81 -8.30 -18.31
N LEU A 324 10.04 -8.74 -18.64
CA LEU A 324 10.49 -10.11 -18.42
C LEU A 324 11.52 -10.10 -17.28
N VAL A 325 11.22 -10.86 -16.22
CA VAL A 325 12.12 -11.01 -15.08
C VAL A 325 13.15 -12.06 -15.44
N GLU A 326 14.42 -11.69 -15.35
CA GLU A 326 15.55 -12.62 -15.46
C GLU A 326 15.82 -13.18 -14.04
N GLY A 327 15.54 -14.46 -13.83
CA GLY A 327 15.69 -15.14 -12.55
C GLY A 327 17.13 -15.40 -12.13
#